data_081679da8362ebf19dc8e8e6140e7ba1
#
_entry.id   081679da8362ebf19dc8e8e6140e7ba1
#
_cell.length_a   1.000
_cell.length_b   1.000
_cell.length_c   1.000
_cell.angle_alpha   90.00
_cell.angle_beta   90.00
_cell.angle_gamma   90.00
#
_symmetry.space_group_name_H-M   'P 1'
#
loop_
_entity.id
_entity.type
_entity.pdbx_description
1 polymer ?
#
loop_
_entity_poly.entity_id
_entity_poly.type
_entity_poly.pdbx_seq_one_letter_code
_entity_poly.pdbx_strand_id
1 'polypeptide(L)'
;TPLYSSAASDVYKRQIMVQAGKATDAVIDQLVEAMDEGDIIIDGGNSLFTDTIRREKEVAAKGRHFVGAGISGGEEGALRGPSIMPGGPKESWETLGPLLEDISAKVDGTPCVTHIGPDGAGHFVKMVHNGIEYADMQVIGEAYHLLRYAAGIEPAELAEIFSEWNQGDLDSYLIEITAEVLRQVDAKTGKPFIDIIVDAAGQKGTGRWTVKEALDLGVPTTGIGEAVFARALSSALAQREAVKQTGLPSGETATLESLGVDKAQFVEDVRRALYASKLVAYAQGFDEINAGSKEYGWGLKPQDLATIWRGGCIIRAKFLNRITEAYNNDPELPSLLLDPYFRGELENGLIDSWRRVVITATQLGLPIPVFASSLSYYDSLRSDRLPAALIQGQRDFFGAHTYKRVDMEGTFHTTWSGEREEITY
;
A
#
# COMPACT_ATOMS: atom_id res chain seq x y z
N THR A 1 35.17 -15.32 -9.93
CA THR A 1 34.76 -14.32 -10.96
C THR A 1 35.91 -13.34 -11.13
N PRO A 2 36.44 -13.10 -12.33
CA PRO A 2 37.54 -12.19 -12.50
C PRO A 2 37.07 -10.75 -12.26
N LEU A 3 37.75 -10.08 -11.34
CA LEU A 3 37.61 -8.66 -11.07
C LEU A 3 38.24 -7.87 -12.21
N TYR A 4 37.49 -7.55 -13.24
CA TYR A 4 37.91 -6.49 -14.13
C TYR A 4 37.32 -5.16 -13.61
N SER A 5 38.12 -4.54 -12.76
CA SER A 5 37.99 -3.12 -12.49
C SER A 5 38.44 -2.39 -13.75
N SER A 6 37.52 -1.69 -14.43
CA SER A 6 37.96 -0.65 -15.34
C SER A 6 38.59 0.45 -14.50
N ALA A 7 39.83 0.78 -14.72
CA ALA A 7 40.59 1.82 -14.02
C ALA A 7 40.11 3.26 -14.35
N ALA A 8 38.82 3.50 -14.42
CA ALA A 8 38.25 4.75 -14.90
C ALA A 8 37.23 5.42 -13.95
N SER A 9 37.03 4.93 -12.73
CA SER A 9 36.29 5.67 -11.73
C SER A 9 36.92 5.56 -10.36
N ASP A 10 37.29 6.67 -9.79
CA ASP A 10 37.90 6.77 -8.46
C ASP A 10 36.92 6.42 -7.32
N VAL A 11 35.66 6.12 -7.64
CA VAL A 11 34.62 5.79 -6.68
C VAL A 11 34.08 4.37 -6.90
N TYR A 12 34.27 3.49 -5.94
CA TYR A 12 33.69 2.15 -5.96
C TYR A 12 32.24 2.13 -5.46
N LYS A 13 31.43 1.29 -6.10
CA LYS A 13 30.02 1.09 -5.76
C LYS A 13 29.83 -0.37 -5.37
N ARG A 14 29.19 -0.63 -4.22
CA ARG A 14 28.85 -1.95 -3.74
C ARG A 14 27.38 -2.03 -3.40
N GLN A 15 26.69 -3.00 -3.97
CA GLN A 15 25.26 -3.24 -3.74
C GLN A 15 25.08 -4.38 -2.75
N ILE A 16 24.23 -4.15 -1.76
CA ILE A 16 23.77 -5.12 -0.77
C ILE A 16 22.36 -5.58 -1.17
N MET A 17 22.13 -6.88 -1.17
CA MET A 17 20.82 -7.49 -1.42
C MET A 17 20.68 -8.71 -0.50
N VAL A 18 20.59 -8.46 0.80
CA VAL A 18 20.48 -9.48 1.85
C VAL A 18 19.23 -9.27 2.69
N GLN A 19 18.95 -10.18 3.60
CA GLN A 19 17.85 -10.04 4.53
C GLN A 19 18.01 -8.77 5.38
N ALA A 20 16.94 -7.97 5.49
CA ALA A 20 16.91 -6.74 6.27
C ALA A 20 17.24 -6.98 7.76
N GLY A 21 17.81 -5.98 8.43
CA GLY A 21 18.18 -6.01 9.82
C GLY A 21 19.67 -6.36 10.03
N LYS A 22 19.97 -7.21 11.00
CA LYS A 22 21.35 -7.53 11.41
C LYS A 22 22.25 -8.07 10.29
N ALA A 23 21.68 -8.76 9.30
CA ALA A 23 22.46 -9.26 8.16
C ALA A 23 22.99 -8.10 7.30
N THR A 24 22.15 -7.08 7.11
CA THR A 24 22.55 -5.84 6.40
C THR A 24 23.64 -5.11 7.17
N ASP A 25 23.50 -4.94 8.51
CA ASP A 25 24.50 -4.29 9.36
C ASP A 25 25.86 -5.00 9.25
N ALA A 26 25.87 -6.32 9.36
CA ALA A 26 27.12 -7.11 9.29
C ALA A 26 27.84 -6.99 7.93
N VAL A 27 27.09 -6.84 6.83
CA VAL A 27 27.69 -6.63 5.51
C VAL A 27 28.23 -5.20 5.37
N ILE A 28 27.50 -4.20 5.89
CA ILE A 28 27.96 -2.81 5.90
C ILE A 28 29.28 -2.68 6.66
N ASP A 29 29.41 -3.28 7.84
CA ASP A 29 30.64 -3.23 8.65
C ASP A 29 31.86 -3.76 7.84
N GLN A 30 31.68 -4.89 7.14
CA GLN A 30 32.75 -5.46 6.31
C GLN A 30 33.09 -4.55 5.11
N LEU A 31 32.08 -3.95 4.46
CA LEU A 31 32.30 -3.08 3.31
C LEU A 31 33.00 -1.78 3.72
N VAL A 32 32.63 -1.19 4.83
CA VAL A 32 33.27 0.04 5.33
C VAL A 32 34.75 -0.16 5.62
N GLU A 33 35.16 -1.34 6.07
CA GLU A 33 36.58 -1.66 6.28
C GLU A 33 37.35 -1.88 4.97
N ALA A 34 36.67 -2.31 3.92
CA ALA A 34 37.26 -2.70 2.64
C ALA A 34 37.18 -1.61 1.56
N MET A 35 36.45 -0.53 1.79
CA MET A 35 36.20 0.54 0.81
C MET A 35 36.93 1.83 1.20
N ASP A 36 37.25 2.64 0.21
CA ASP A 36 37.91 3.91 0.39
C ASP A 36 36.95 5.06 0.75
N GLU A 37 37.49 6.18 1.19
CA GLU A 37 36.71 7.41 1.45
C GLU A 37 36.07 7.91 0.15
N GLY A 38 34.78 8.29 0.23
CA GLY A 38 33.99 8.73 -0.93
C GLY A 38 33.31 7.58 -1.70
N ASP A 39 33.58 6.31 -1.38
CA ASP A 39 32.89 5.19 -2.00
C ASP A 39 31.42 5.10 -1.57
N ILE A 40 30.59 4.45 -2.41
CA ILE A 40 29.14 4.37 -2.22
C ILE A 40 28.70 2.95 -1.92
N ILE A 41 28.04 2.78 -0.77
CA ILE A 41 27.34 1.54 -0.39
C ILE A 41 25.85 1.72 -0.71
N ILE A 42 25.26 0.75 -1.44
CA ILE A 42 23.85 0.75 -1.84
C ILE A 42 23.14 -0.42 -1.17
N ASP A 43 22.18 -0.15 -0.30
CA ASP A 43 21.27 -1.17 0.23
C ASP A 43 20.02 -1.25 -0.67
N GLY A 44 19.97 -2.28 -1.51
CA GLY A 44 18.84 -2.58 -2.41
C GLY A 44 17.80 -3.54 -1.80
N GLY A 45 17.96 -3.92 -0.52
CA GLY A 45 17.02 -4.77 0.20
C GLY A 45 15.73 -4.04 0.58
N ASN A 46 14.77 -4.78 1.13
CA ASN A 46 13.58 -4.17 1.74
C ASN A 46 13.89 -3.84 3.21
N SER A 47 14.76 -2.86 3.45
CA SER A 47 15.15 -2.43 4.78
C SER A 47 14.13 -1.48 5.42
N LEU A 48 14.07 -1.49 6.75
CA LEU A 48 13.29 -0.51 7.50
C LEU A 48 13.97 0.87 7.37
N PHE A 49 13.21 1.88 6.99
CA PHE A 49 13.76 3.20 6.69
C PHE A 49 14.47 3.86 7.88
N THR A 50 14.02 3.63 9.11
CA THR A 50 14.68 4.13 10.33
C THR A 50 16.06 3.50 10.54
N ASP A 51 16.23 2.21 10.19
CA ASP A 51 17.56 1.59 10.14
C ASP A 51 18.44 2.22 9.07
N THR A 52 17.86 2.59 7.93
CA THR A 52 18.58 3.26 6.84
C THR A 52 19.08 4.64 7.26
N ILE A 53 18.26 5.43 7.95
CA ILE A 53 18.67 6.73 8.54
C ILE A 53 19.86 6.53 9.49
N ARG A 54 19.81 5.54 10.35
CA ARG A 54 20.92 5.22 11.27
C ARG A 54 22.19 4.83 10.51
N ARG A 55 22.07 3.90 9.55
CA ARG A 55 23.17 3.39 8.74
C ARG A 55 23.87 4.48 7.94
N GLU A 56 23.09 5.37 7.33
CA GLU A 56 23.65 6.51 6.60
C GLU A 56 24.54 7.37 7.49
N LYS A 57 24.05 7.74 8.69
CA LYS A 57 24.83 8.51 9.67
C LYS A 57 26.13 7.79 10.08
N GLU A 58 26.06 6.50 10.35
CA GLU A 58 27.19 5.66 10.75
C GLU A 58 28.23 5.52 9.63
N VAL A 59 27.80 5.33 8.39
CA VAL A 59 28.65 5.19 7.20
C VAL A 59 29.27 6.55 6.83
N ALA A 60 28.48 7.64 6.86
CA ALA A 60 28.96 8.99 6.60
C ALA A 60 30.02 9.44 7.60
N ALA A 61 29.89 9.07 8.88
CA ALA A 61 30.89 9.35 9.92
C ALA A 61 32.24 8.67 9.64
N LYS A 62 32.27 7.66 8.76
CA LYS A 62 33.47 6.96 8.30
C LYS A 62 33.94 7.40 6.90
N GLY A 63 33.40 8.52 6.38
CA GLY A 63 33.78 9.11 5.11
C GLY A 63 33.26 8.41 3.86
N ARG A 64 32.26 7.54 3.96
CA ARG A 64 31.62 6.86 2.82
C ARG A 64 30.19 7.33 2.65
N HIS A 65 29.59 7.07 1.48
CA HIS A 65 28.21 7.37 1.20
C HIS A 65 27.36 6.10 1.35
N PHE A 66 26.13 6.29 1.83
CA PHE A 66 25.15 5.22 1.94
C PHE A 66 23.85 5.62 1.22
N VAL A 67 23.33 4.71 0.40
CA VAL A 67 22.11 4.90 -0.38
C VAL A 67 21.16 3.76 -0.07
N GLY A 68 20.05 4.06 0.55
CA GLY A 68 18.92 3.13 0.72
C GLY A 68 18.03 3.16 -0.52
N ALA A 69 18.08 2.11 -1.33
CA ALA A 69 17.35 2.04 -2.59
C ALA A 69 16.22 1.00 -2.52
N GLY A 70 14.97 1.45 -2.44
CA GLY A 70 13.82 0.57 -2.61
C GLY A 70 13.73 0.07 -4.05
N ILE A 71 13.69 -1.25 -4.24
CA ILE A 71 13.61 -1.87 -5.57
C ILE A 71 12.31 -2.67 -5.65
N SER A 72 11.56 -2.48 -6.74
CA SER A 72 10.31 -3.21 -7.03
C SER A 72 10.39 -3.90 -8.40
N GLY A 73 9.53 -4.92 -8.61
CA GLY A 73 9.40 -5.62 -9.89
C GLY A 73 9.59 -7.14 -9.83
N GLY A 74 10.10 -7.66 -8.72
CA GLY A 74 10.34 -9.11 -8.56
C GLY A 74 11.29 -9.69 -9.62
N GLU A 75 11.08 -10.94 -10.03
CA GLU A 75 11.88 -11.62 -11.05
C GLU A 75 11.76 -10.94 -12.42
N GLU A 76 10.58 -10.50 -12.79
CA GLU A 76 10.34 -9.80 -14.04
C GLU A 76 11.08 -8.46 -14.08
N GLY A 77 11.01 -7.67 -12.99
CA GLY A 77 11.75 -6.42 -12.87
C GLY A 77 13.27 -6.64 -12.92
N ALA A 78 13.78 -7.71 -12.30
CA ALA A 78 15.20 -8.05 -12.39
C ALA A 78 15.65 -8.37 -13.82
N LEU A 79 14.77 -8.94 -14.65
CA LEU A 79 15.06 -9.30 -16.03
C LEU A 79 14.87 -8.15 -17.03
N ARG A 80 13.83 -7.33 -16.82
CA ARG A 80 13.35 -6.35 -17.82
C ARG A 80 13.50 -4.90 -17.39
N GLY A 81 13.97 -4.65 -16.18
CA GLY A 81 14.12 -3.35 -15.57
C GLY A 81 13.13 -3.14 -14.40
N PRO A 82 13.63 -2.81 -13.21
CA PRO A 82 12.83 -2.52 -12.03
C PRO A 82 12.39 -1.05 -11.96
N SER A 83 11.42 -0.76 -11.10
CA SER A 83 11.24 0.58 -10.52
C SER A 83 12.19 0.73 -9.34
N ILE A 84 12.96 1.83 -9.27
CA ILE A 84 13.99 2.05 -8.26
C ILE A 84 13.71 3.35 -7.52
N MET A 85 13.79 3.31 -6.20
CA MET A 85 13.51 4.41 -5.28
C MET A 85 14.75 4.70 -4.42
N PRO A 86 15.83 5.30 -4.99
CA PRO A 86 17.04 5.62 -4.26
C PRO A 86 16.86 6.86 -3.37
N GLY A 87 17.20 6.72 -2.08
CA GLY A 87 17.38 7.81 -1.13
C GLY A 87 18.86 8.00 -0.80
N GLY A 88 19.15 9.00 0.03
CA GLY A 88 20.51 9.29 0.49
C GLY A 88 21.10 10.58 -0.11
N PRO A 89 22.40 10.83 0.04
CA PRO A 89 23.05 12.07 -0.37
C PRO A 89 22.88 12.38 -1.85
N LYS A 90 22.65 13.65 -2.18
CA LYS A 90 22.45 14.10 -3.57
C LYS A 90 23.71 13.84 -4.43
N GLU A 91 24.87 13.96 -3.85
CA GLU A 91 26.17 13.69 -4.50
C GLU A 91 26.25 12.22 -4.96
N SER A 92 25.70 11.30 -4.18
CA SER A 92 25.60 9.89 -4.58
C SER A 92 24.67 9.72 -5.77
N TRP A 93 23.57 10.46 -5.83
CA TRP A 93 22.68 10.44 -7.00
C TRP A 93 23.35 10.95 -8.27
N GLU A 94 24.15 12.01 -8.19
CA GLU A 94 24.91 12.53 -9.34
C GLU A 94 25.82 11.46 -9.96
N THR A 95 26.36 10.55 -9.12
CA THR A 95 27.19 9.43 -9.57
C THR A 95 26.40 8.21 -10.01
N LEU A 96 25.32 7.87 -9.29
CA LEU A 96 24.54 6.65 -9.51
C LEU A 96 23.40 6.81 -10.51
N GLY A 97 22.87 8.03 -10.62
CA GLY A 97 21.67 8.33 -11.42
C GLY A 97 21.73 7.72 -12.84
N PRO A 98 22.75 8.03 -13.64
CA PRO A 98 22.87 7.49 -15.00
C PRO A 98 22.84 5.96 -15.06
N LEU A 99 23.52 5.29 -14.11
CA LEU A 99 23.52 3.83 -14.04
C LEU A 99 22.15 3.27 -13.67
N LEU A 100 21.48 3.90 -12.68
CA LEU A 100 20.17 3.46 -12.23
C LEU A 100 19.09 3.73 -13.28
N GLU A 101 19.19 4.83 -14.02
CA GLU A 101 18.34 5.13 -15.18
C GLU A 101 18.49 4.07 -16.28
N ASP A 102 19.73 3.65 -16.57
CA ASP A 102 20.02 2.64 -17.60
C ASP A 102 19.36 1.30 -17.30
N ILE A 103 19.43 0.85 -16.04
CA ILE A 103 18.92 -0.48 -15.62
C ILE A 103 17.43 -0.46 -15.23
N SER A 104 16.82 0.71 -15.03
CA SER A 104 15.41 0.80 -14.65
C SER A 104 14.47 0.49 -15.83
N ALA A 105 13.23 0.13 -15.51
CA ALA A 105 12.15 0.11 -16.50
C ALA A 105 11.97 1.48 -17.12
N LYS A 106 11.47 1.52 -18.36
CA LYS A 106 11.15 2.76 -19.05
C LYS A 106 9.71 2.74 -19.55
N VAL A 107 8.97 3.81 -19.29
CA VAL A 107 7.61 4.02 -19.80
C VAL A 107 7.63 5.28 -20.66
N ASP A 108 7.27 5.15 -21.92
CA ASP A 108 7.32 6.24 -22.91
C ASP A 108 8.69 6.94 -22.93
N GLY A 109 9.78 6.16 -22.80
CA GLY A 109 11.16 6.65 -22.74
C GLY A 109 11.58 7.26 -21.40
N THR A 110 10.67 7.42 -20.45
CA THR A 110 10.97 7.95 -19.12
C THR A 110 11.43 6.82 -18.18
N PRO A 111 12.63 6.89 -17.56
CA PRO A 111 13.09 5.92 -16.60
C PRO A 111 12.19 5.86 -15.35
N CYS A 112 11.94 4.64 -14.86
CA CYS A 112 11.18 4.41 -13.62
C CYS A 112 12.11 4.48 -12.39
N VAL A 113 12.86 5.56 -12.30
CA VAL A 113 13.77 5.89 -11.20
C VAL A 113 13.90 7.40 -11.06
N THR A 114 14.00 7.89 -9.84
CA THR A 114 14.35 9.28 -9.52
C THR A 114 15.00 9.31 -8.14
N HIS A 115 15.79 10.35 -7.84
CA HIS A 115 16.23 10.59 -6.47
C HIS A 115 15.03 10.93 -5.58
N ILE A 116 14.75 10.08 -4.61
CA ILE A 116 13.57 10.24 -3.76
C ILE A 116 13.74 11.37 -2.76
N GLY A 117 14.88 11.42 -2.08
CA GLY A 117 15.17 12.38 -1.02
C GLY A 117 16.36 11.93 -0.18
N PRO A 118 16.74 12.65 0.88
CA PRO A 118 17.87 12.29 1.72
C PRO A 118 17.58 11.02 2.53
N ASP A 119 18.61 10.49 3.14
CA ASP A 119 18.65 9.42 4.14
C ASP A 119 17.71 8.22 3.84
N GLY A 120 16.74 7.94 4.72
CA GLY A 120 15.82 6.81 4.63
C GLY A 120 14.66 6.96 3.65
N ALA A 121 14.54 8.10 2.95
CA ALA A 121 13.39 8.43 2.10
C ALA A 121 13.07 7.36 1.05
N GLY A 122 14.10 6.76 0.41
CA GLY A 122 13.92 5.70 -0.59
C GLY A 122 13.25 4.46 -0.02
N HIS A 123 13.70 3.99 1.12
CA HIS A 123 13.11 2.82 1.80
C HIS A 123 11.74 3.13 2.41
N PHE A 124 11.49 4.35 2.89
CA PHE A 124 10.16 4.78 3.33
C PHE A 124 9.16 4.71 2.18
N VAL A 125 9.47 5.32 1.05
CA VAL A 125 8.60 5.28 -0.14
C VAL A 125 8.36 3.84 -0.62
N LYS A 126 9.39 2.99 -0.60
CA LYS A 126 9.24 1.56 -0.93
C LYS A 126 8.38 0.82 0.09
N MET A 127 8.49 1.14 1.36
CA MET A 127 7.65 0.57 2.42
C MET A 127 6.17 0.88 2.16
N VAL A 128 5.83 2.15 1.89
CA VAL A 128 4.44 2.57 1.60
C VAL A 128 3.94 1.97 0.28
N HIS A 129 4.79 1.93 -0.77
CA HIS A 129 4.48 1.18 -2.00
C HIS A 129 4.02 -0.25 -1.69
N ASN A 130 4.73 -0.95 -0.80
CA ASN A 130 4.35 -2.31 -0.41
C ASN A 130 3.07 -2.34 0.43
N GLY A 131 2.78 -1.31 1.21
CA GLY A 131 1.49 -1.16 1.91
C GLY A 131 0.32 -1.08 0.92
N ILE A 132 0.45 -0.23 -0.10
CA ILE A 132 -0.54 -0.12 -1.20
C ILE A 132 -0.70 -1.49 -1.88
N GLU A 133 0.41 -2.18 -2.20
CA GLU A 133 0.41 -3.52 -2.78
C GLU A 133 -0.42 -4.51 -1.95
N TYR A 134 -0.30 -4.47 -0.62
CA TYR A 134 -1.06 -5.35 0.28
C TYR A 134 -2.57 -5.09 0.18
N ALA A 135 -2.99 -3.83 0.20
CA ALA A 135 -4.39 -3.46 0.07
C ALA A 135 -4.95 -3.84 -1.31
N ASP A 136 -4.19 -3.58 -2.36
CA ASP A 136 -4.56 -3.91 -3.74
C ASP A 136 -4.72 -5.41 -3.94
N MET A 137 -3.76 -6.22 -3.49
CA MET A 137 -3.86 -7.69 -3.55
C MET A 137 -5.03 -8.23 -2.72
N GLN A 138 -5.28 -7.66 -1.54
CA GLN A 138 -6.36 -8.11 -0.68
C GLN A 138 -7.72 -7.82 -1.30
N VAL A 139 -7.95 -6.62 -1.83
CA VAL A 139 -9.24 -6.26 -2.43
C VAL A 139 -9.50 -7.04 -3.73
N ILE A 140 -8.45 -7.36 -4.51
CA ILE A 140 -8.55 -8.29 -5.65
C ILE A 140 -8.94 -9.69 -5.16
N GLY A 141 -8.33 -10.17 -4.09
CA GLY A 141 -8.67 -11.44 -3.46
C GLY A 141 -10.11 -11.49 -2.94
N GLU A 142 -10.60 -10.39 -2.37
CA GLU A 142 -12.00 -10.24 -1.94
C GLU A 142 -12.96 -10.25 -3.13
N ALA A 143 -12.63 -9.56 -4.23
CA ALA A 143 -13.40 -9.60 -5.47
C ALA A 143 -13.48 -11.04 -6.03
N TYR A 144 -12.33 -11.73 -6.12
CA TYR A 144 -12.30 -13.15 -6.48
C TYR A 144 -13.23 -13.98 -5.57
N HIS A 145 -13.13 -13.80 -4.25
CA HIS A 145 -13.91 -14.57 -3.28
C HIS A 145 -15.43 -14.36 -3.45
N LEU A 146 -15.84 -13.12 -3.66
CA LEU A 146 -17.24 -12.78 -3.93
C LEU A 146 -17.75 -13.44 -5.23
N LEU A 147 -16.99 -13.32 -6.31
CA LEU A 147 -17.38 -13.88 -7.59
C LEU A 147 -17.38 -15.42 -7.57
N ARG A 148 -16.41 -16.03 -6.89
CA ARG A 148 -16.31 -17.50 -6.76
C ARG A 148 -17.45 -18.06 -5.92
N TYR A 149 -17.69 -17.52 -4.72
CA TYR A 149 -18.55 -18.14 -3.72
C TYR A 149 -19.97 -17.57 -3.65
N ALA A 150 -20.19 -16.30 -4.01
CA ALA A 150 -21.53 -15.75 -4.09
C ALA A 150 -22.13 -15.95 -5.48
N ALA A 151 -21.39 -15.66 -6.55
CA ALA A 151 -21.88 -15.77 -7.92
C ALA A 151 -21.66 -17.17 -8.53
N GLY A 152 -20.92 -18.06 -7.87
CA GLY A 152 -20.68 -19.43 -8.33
C GLY A 152 -19.93 -19.51 -9.65
N ILE A 153 -18.96 -18.60 -9.87
CA ILE A 153 -18.19 -18.54 -11.12
C ILE A 153 -16.91 -19.38 -10.97
N GLU A 154 -16.66 -20.25 -11.94
CA GLU A 154 -15.48 -21.13 -11.92
C GLU A 154 -14.19 -20.37 -12.28
N PRO A 155 -12.99 -20.83 -11.80
CA PRO A 155 -11.73 -20.12 -12.00
C PRO A 155 -11.40 -19.80 -13.45
N ALA A 156 -11.68 -20.68 -14.39
CA ALA A 156 -11.44 -20.43 -15.80
C ALA A 156 -12.28 -19.27 -16.36
N GLU A 157 -13.55 -19.16 -15.95
CA GLU A 157 -14.43 -18.05 -16.33
C GLU A 157 -14.01 -16.77 -15.61
N LEU A 158 -13.59 -16.85 -14.34
CA LEU A 158 -13.03 -15.71 -13.60
C LEU A 158 -11.77 -15.16 -14.29
N ALA A 159 -10.91 -16.02 -14.83
CA ALA A 159 -9.73 -15.58 -15.57
C ALA A 159 -10.11 -14.70 -16.76
N GLU A 160 -11.18 -15.05 -17.48
CA GLU A 160 -11.66 -14.22 -18.62
C GLU A 160 -12.26 -12.90 -18.13
N ILE A 161 -13.02 -12.91 -17.02
CA ILE A 161 -13.58 -11.69 -16.42
C ILE A 161 -12.45 -10.73 -16.00
N PHE A 162 -11.42 -11.21 -15.28
CA PHE A 162 -10.28 -10.37 -14.91
C PHE A 162 -9.47 -9.92 -16.13
N SER A 163 -9.34 -10.74 -17.17
CA SER A 163 -8.70 -10.36 -18.43
C SER A 163 -9.48 -9.22 -19.13
N GLU A 164 -10.81 -9.27 -19.14
CA GLU A 164 -11.66 -8.21 -19.66
C GLU A 164 -11.50 -6.92 -18.84
N TRP A 165 -11.55 -7.03 -17.51
CA TRP A 165 -11.36 -5.89 -16.60
C TRP A 165 -10.01 -5.20 -16.80
N ASN A 166 -8.98 -5.98 -17.17
CA ASN A 166 -7.63 -5.45 -17.46
C ASN A 166 -7.55 -4.65 -18.78
N GLN A 167 -8.60 -4.61 -19.59
CA GLN A 167 -8.66 -3.76 -20.79
C GLN A 167 -9.25 -2.36 -20.48
N GLY A 168 -9.77 -2.14 -19.28
CA GLY A 168 -10.48 -0.93 -18.86
C GLY A 168 -9.74 -0.12 -17.79
N ASP A 169 -10.53 0.34 -16.80
CA ASP A 169 -10.03 1.20 -15.70
C ASP A 169 -9.22 0.44 -14.67
N LEU A 170 -9.38 -0.88 -14.60
CA LEU A 170 -8.63 -1.77 -13.72
C LEU A 170 -7.30 -2.26 -14.32
N ASP A 171 -6.93 -1.78 -15.52
CA ASP A 171 -5.66 -2.12 -16.18
C ASP A 171 -4.47 -1.94 -15.23
N SER A 172 -3.90 -3.06 -14.81
CA SER A 172 -2.81 -3.13 -13.87
C SER A 172 -2.14 -4.51 -13.87
N TYR A 173 -0.89 -4.54 -13.46
CA TYR A 173 -0.13 -5.80 -13.36
C TYR A 173 -0.80 -6.81 -12.43
N LEU A 174 -1.33 -6.39 -11.29
CA LEU A 174 -1.98 -7.30 -10.35
C LEU A 174 -3.26 -7.91 -10.92
N ILE A 175 -4.02 -7.19 -11.72
CA ILE A 175 -5.20 -7.75 -12.43
C ILE A 175 -4.73 -8.71 -13.53
N GLU A 176 -3.69 -8.35 -14.30
CA GLU A 176 -3.10 -9.23 -15.32
C GLU A 176 -2.69 -10.58 -14.74
N ILE A 177 -1.84 -10.57 -13.69
CA ILE A 177 -1.37 -11.82 -13.08
C ILE A 177 -2.47 -12.58 -12.33
N THR A 178 -3.53 -11.91 -11.87
CA THR A 178 -4.71 -12.58 -11.30
C THR A 178 -5.39 -13.45 -12.35
N ALA A 179 -5.59 -12.94 -13.56
CA ALA A 179 -6.14 -13.73 -14.66
C ALA A 179 -5.24 -14.94 -14.99
N GLU A 180 -3.91 -14.76 -15.01
CA GLU A 180 -2.96 -15.85 -15.27
C GLU A 180 -2.98 -16.92 -14.17
N VAL A 181 -3.01 -16.52 -12.89
CA VAL A 181 -3.12 -17.45 -11.75
C VAL A 181 -4.42 -18.25 -11.81
N LEU A 182 -5.55 -17.61 -12.15
CA LEU A 182 -6.85 -18.27 -12.25
C LEU A 182 -6.95 -19.20 -13.44
N ARG A 183 -6.24 -18.92 -14.54
CA ARG A 183 -6.20 -19.76 -15.75
C ARG A 183 -5.34 -21.02 -15.55
N GLN A 184 -4.41 -20.97 -14.59
CA GLN A 184 -3.47 -22.06 -14.38
C GLN A 184 -4.16 -23.31 -13.84
N VAL A 185 -3.81 -24.47 -14.44
CA VAL A 185 -4.23 -25.81 -14.03
C VAL A 185 -3.03 -26.56 -13.46
N ASP A 186 -3.22 -27.19 -12.31
CA ASP A 186 -2.18 -28.02 -11.72
C ASP A 186 -1.93 -29.29 -12.54
N ALA A 187 -0.72 -29.47 -13.00
CA ALA A 187 -0.33 -30.59 -13.86
C ALA A 187 -0.43 -31.96 -13.16
N LYS A 188 -0.40 -32.00 -11.82
CA LYS A 188 -0.44 -33.27 -11.06
C LYS A 188 -1.88 -33.76 -10.82
N THR A 189 -2.78 -32.83 -10.56
CA THR A 189 -4.16 -33.17 -10.15
C THR A 189 -5.20 -32.87 -11.22
N GLY A 190 -4.88 -32.05 -12.22
CA GLY A 190 -5.83 -31.56 -13.21
C GLY A 190 -6.86 -30.55 -12.67
N LYS A 191 -6.71 -30.11 -11.43
CA LYS A 191 -7.60 -29.12 -10.80
C LYS A 191 -7.10 -27.69 -11.09
N PRO A 192 -7.98 -26.68 -10.98
CA PRO A 192 -7.55 -25.29 -10.98
C PRO A 192 -6.45 -25.08 -9.94
N PHE A 193 -5.38 -24.39 -10.32
CA PHE A 193 -4.22 -24.16 -9.45
C PHE A 193 -4.60 -23.47 -8.15
N ILE A 194 -5.53 -22.49 -8.22
CA ILE A 194 -6.01 -21.76 -7.05
C ILE A 194 -6.69 -22.66 -6.00
N ASP A 195 -7.30 -23.78 -6.42
CA ASP A 195 -8.01 -24.69 -5.52
C ASP A 195 -7.07 -25.66 -4.76
N ILE A 196 -5.78 -25.71 -5.12
CA ILE A 196 -4.78 -26.53 -4.44
C ILE A 196 -3.81 -25.72 -3.58
N ILE A 197 -3.86 -24.40 -3.67
CA ILE A 197 -3.04 -23.51 -2.82
C ILE A 197 -3.69 -23.42 -1.43
N VAL A 198 -2.85 -23.52 -0.39
CA VAL A 198 -3.30 -23.24 0.98
C VAL A 198 -3.67 -21.77 1.10
N ASP A 199 -4.83 -21.47 1.66
CA ASP A 199 -5.36 -20.11 1.83
C ASP A 199 -4.68 -19.35 2.99
N ALA A 200 -3.35 -19.29 2.94
CA ALA A 200 -2.48 -18.60 3.89
C ALA A 200 -1.48 -17.73 3.15
N ALA A 201 -1.64 -16.42 3.24
CA ALA A 201 -0.79 -15.47 2.56
C ALA A 201 0.40 -15.04 3.43
N GLY A 202 1.63 -15.32 2.96
CA GLY A 202 2.87 -14.91 3.64
C GLY A 202 3.11 -13.41 3.60
N GLN A 203 3.96 -12.92 4.52
CA GLN A 203 4.41 -11.53 4.56
C GLN A 203 5.86 -11.42 5.03
N LYS A 204 6.59 -10.44 4.50
CA LYS A 204 7.99 -10.15 4.89
C LYS A 204 8.12 -8.96 5.85
N GLY A 205 7.01 -8.32 6.24
CA GLY A 205 6.95 -7.28 7.25
C GLY A 205 6.80 -5.85 6.74
N THR A 206 6.98 -5.56 5.46
CA THR A 206 6.90 -4.20 4.90
C THR A 206 5.51 -3.57 5.06
N GLY A 207 4.43 -4.29 4.77
CA GLY A 207 3.07 -3.81 5.00
C GLY A 207 2.78 -3.52 6.48
N ARG A 208 3.32 -4.35 7.40
CA ARG A 208 3.22 -4.09 8.85
C ARG A 208 3.97 -2.81 9.23
N TRP A 209 5.12 -2.54 8.63
CA TRP A 209 5.86 -1.30 8.89
C TRP A 209 5.10 -0.08 8.40
N THR A 210 4.46 -0.15 7.22
CA THR A 210 3.55 0.89 6.72
C THR A 210 2.47 1.22 7.75
N VAL A 211 1.75 0.22 8.25
CA VAL A 211 0.68 0.44 9.25
C VAL A 211 1.21 1.03 10.56
N LYS A 212 2.38 0.57 11.03
CA LYS A 212 3.00 1.13 12.25
C LYS A 212 3.35 2.61 12.06
N GLU A 213 3.96 2.93 10.95
CA GLU A 213 4.34 4.29 10.63
C GLU A 213 3.12 5.19 10.45
N ALA A 214 2.09 4.70 9.76
CA ALA A 214 0.82 5.43 9.63
C ALA A 214 0.18 5.77 10.98
N LEU A 215 0.28 4.87 11.99
CA LEU A 215 -0.17 5.14 13.35
C LEU A 215 0.68 6.21 14.03
N ASP A 216 2.00 6.16 13.87
CA ASP A 216 2.92 7.14 14.44
C ASP A 216 2.73 8.52 13.80
N LEU A 217 2.47 8.58 12.49
CA LEU A 217 2.15 9.79 11.74
C LEU A 217 0.70 10.29 11.89
N GLY A 218 -0.19 9.48 12.49
CA GLY A 218 -1.61 9.81 12.64
C GLY A 218 -2.41 9.75 11.32
N VAL A 219 -1.97 8.96 10.34
CA VAL A 219 -2.62 8.81 9.04
C VAL A 219 -3.54 7.59 9.02
N PRO A 220 -4.83 7.74 8.67
CA PRO A 220 -5.77 6.62 8.69
C PRO A 220 -5.64 5.74 7.43
N THR A 221 -4.70 4.81 7.40
CA THR A 221 -4.49 3.83 6.32
C THR A 221 -5.32 2.56 6.55
N THR A 222 -6.64 2.71 6.68
CA THR A 222 -7.54 1.62 7.11
C THR A 222 -7.54 0.44 6.15
N GLY A 223 -7.59 0.65 4.84
CA GLY A 223 -7.55 -0.42 3.84
C GLY A 223 -6.23 -1.21 3.87
N ILE A 224 -5.10 -0.51 4.01
CA ILE A 224 -3.77 -1.13 4.15
C ILE A 224 -3.69 -1.92 5.48
N GLY A 225 -4.23 -1.35 6.56
CA GLY A 225 -4.29 -2.01 7.87
C GLY A 225 -5.07 -3.32 7.83
N GLU A 226 -6.27 -3.29 7.28
CA GLU A 226 -7.10 -4.50 7.12
C GLU A 226 -6.44 -5.57 6.26
N ALA A 227 -5.74 -5.20 5.20
CA ALA A 227 -4.98 -6.15 4.39
C ALA A 227 -3.86 -6.85 5.19
N VAL A 228 -3.17 -6.14 6.07
CA VAL A 228 -2.16 -6.72 6.96
C VAL A 228 -2.79 -7.67 7.97
N PHE A 229 -3.93 -7.30 8.56
CA PHE A 229 -4.66 -8.17 9.51
C PHE A 229 -5.28 -9.37 8.81
N ALA A 230 -5.83 -9.23 7.60
CA ALA A 230 -6.34 -10.34 6.81
C ALA A 230 -5.25 -11.39 6.50
N ARG A 231 -4.03 -10.97 6.14
CA ARG A 231 -2.89 -11.88 5.97
C ARG A 231 -2.51 -12.60 7.27
N ALA A 232 -2.49 -11.87 8.39
CA ALA A 232 -2.20 -12.47 9.70
C ALA A 232 -3.26 -13.52 10.07
N LEU A 233 -4.55 -13.19 9.88
CA LEU A 233 -5.67 -14.11 10.11
C LEU A 233 -5.59 -15.33 9.17
N SER A 234 -5.28 -15.15 7.90
CA SER A 234 -5.15 -16.25 6.94
C SER A 234 -4.09 -17.26 7.39
N SER A 235 -3.00 -16.80 7.98
CA SER A 235 -1.90 -17.63 8.48
C SER A 235 -2.18 -18.31 9.82
N ALA A 236 -3.26 -17.95 10.54
CA ALA A 236 -3.65 -18.53 11.81
C ALA A 236 -4.41 -19.87 11.62
N LEU A 237 -3.83 -20.80 10.85
CA LEU A 237 -4.49 -22.04 10.40
C LEU A 237 -5.05 -22.88 11.55
N ALA A 238 -4.30 -23.06 12.62
CA ALA A 238 -4.75 -23.84 13.78
C ALA A 238 -5.97 -23.22 14.48
N GLN A 239 -5.99 -21.90 14.62
CA GLN A 239 -7.11 -21.18 15.21
C GLN A 239 -8.35 -21.25 14.30
N ARG A 240 -8.18 -21.04 13.01
CA ARG A 240 -9.26 -21.13 12.02
C ARG A 240 -9.87 -22.53 11.99
N GLU A 241 -9.04 -23.58 12.02
CA GLU A 241 -9.51 -24.97 12.06
C GLU A 241 -10.26 -25.28 13.37
N ALA A 242 -9.78 -24.83 14.52
CA ALA A 242 -10.46 -25.01 15.81
C ALA A 242 -11.85 -24.32 15.82
N VAL A 243 -11.93 -23.09 15.29
CA VAL A 243 -13.22 -22.38 15.15
C VAL A 243 -14.18 -23.13 14.22
N LYS A 244 -13.69 -23.62 13.10
CA LYS A 244 -14.48 -24.40 12.14
C LYS A 244 -15.03 -25.69 12.76
N GLN A 245 -14.20 -26.41 13.51
CA GLN A 245 -14.61 -27.63 14.24
C GLN A 245 -15.64 -27.35 15.34
N THR A 246 -15.57 -26.19 15.98
CA THR A 246 -16.51 -25.76 17.03
C THR A 246 -17.88 -25.40 16.46
N GLY A 247 -17.95 -24.95 15.21
CA GLY A 247 -19.19 -24.60 14.54
C GLY A 247 -19.84 -23.35 15.10
N LEU A 248 -19.12 -22.21 15.07
CA LEU A 248 -19.70 -20.92 15.45
C LEU A 248 -20.91 -20.61 14.55
N PRO A 249 -21.98 -20.01 15.10
CA PRO A 249 -23.17 -19.68 14.31
C PRO A 249 -22.82 -18.74 13.14
N SER A 250 -23.23 -19.10 11.94
CA SER A 250 -23.08 -18.28 10.72
C SER A 250 -24.30 -17.38 10.43
N GLY A 251 -25.39 -17.52 11.19
CA GLY A 251 -26.67 -16.92 10.86
C GLY A 251 -27.40 -17.68 9.74
N GLU A 252 -28.46 -17.10 9.19
CA GLU A 252 -29.15 -17.64 8.01
C GLU A 252 -28.26 -17.45 6.78
N THR A 253 -28.10 -18.51 6.00
CA THR A 253 -27.34 -18.45 4.74
C THR A 253 -28.24 -17.87 3.64
N ALA A 254 -27.95 -16.68 3.20
CA ALA A 254 -28.53 -16.07 2.01
C ALA A 254 -27.78 -16.53 0.73
N THR A 255 -28.46 -16.42 -0.41
CA THR A 255 -27.87 -16.56 -1.75
C THR A 255 -28.19 -15.32 -2.57
N LEU A 256 -27.50 -15.06 -3.68
CA LEU A 256 -27.84 -13.94 -4.57
C LEU A 256 -29.30 -14.02 -5.01
N GLU A 257 -29.80 -15.21 -5.32
CA GLU A 257 -31.18 -15.45 -5.73
C GLU A 257 -32.16 -15.09 -4.61
N SER A 258 -31.92 -15.56 -3.36
CA SER A 258 -32.80 -15.24 -2.22
C SER A 258 -32.82 -13.76 -1.86
N LEU A 259 -31.73 -13.03 -2.20
CA LEU A 259 -31.62 -11.58 -2.03
C LEU A 259 -32.18 -10.80 -3.23
N GLY A 260 -32.61 -11.49 -4.30
CA GLY A 260 -33.09 -10.87 -5.53
C GLY A 260 -31.99 -10.10 -6.29
N VAL A 261 -30.73 -10.49 -6.12
CA VAL A 261 -29.57 -9.85 -6.74
C VAL A 261 -29.27 -10.52 -8.08
N ASP A 262 -29.32 -9.77 -9.16
CA ASP A 262 -28.94 -10.24 -10.48
C ASP A 262 -27.44 -10.52 -10.56
N LYS A 263 -27.05 -11.70 -11.07
CA LYS A 263 -25.67 -12.15 -11.13
C LYS A 263 -24.79 -11.23 -12.00
N ALA A 264 -25.28 -10.81 -13.17
CA ALA A 264 -24.49 -9.97 -14.09
C ALA A 264 -24.29 -8.56 -13.48
N GLN A 265 -25.34 -8.01 -12.87
CA GLN A 265 -25.24 -6.75 -12.14
C GLN A 265 -24.28 -6.86 -10.95
N PHE A 266 -24.27 -7.98 -10.23
CA PHE A 266 -23.35 -8.19 -9.12
C PHE A 266 -21.89 -8.24 -9.59
N VAL A 267 -21.60 -8.91 -10.69
CA VAL A 267 -20.25 -8.90 -11.29
C VAL A 267 -19.78 -7.49 -11.63
N GLU A 268 -20.66 -6.68 -12.25
CA GLU A 268 -20.35 -5.29 -12.56
C GLU A 268 -20.20 -4.42 -11.31
N ASP A 269 -21.03 -4.64 -10.28
CA ASP A 269 -20.90 -3.94 -9.00
C ASP A 269 -19.57 -4.27 -8.31
N VAL A 270 -19.13 -5.54 -8.34
CA VAL A 270 -17.82 -5.94 -7.80
C VAL A 270 -16.68 -5.28 -8.57
N ARG A 271 -16.75 -5.21 -9.90
CA ARG A 271 -15.76 -4.50 -10.73
C ARG A 271 -15.62 -3.03 -10.29
N ARG A 272 -16.74 -2.34 -10.16
CA ARG A 272 -16.80 -0.93 -9.78
C ARG A 272 -16.32 -0.69 -8.33
N ALA A 273 -16.75 -1.55 -7.42
CA ALA A 273 -16.30 -1.50 -6.02
C ALA A 273 -14.79 -1.76 -5.90
N LEU A 274 -14.25 -2.70 -6.69
CA LEU A 274 -12.81 -2.96 -6.76
C LEU A 274 -12.05 -1.71 -7.19
N TYR A 275 -12.49 -1.05 -8.27
CA TYR A 275 -11.85 0.18 -8.72
C TYR A 275 -11.89 1.29 -7.65
N ALA A 276 -13.04 1.53 -7.02
CA ALA A 276 -13.17 2.51 -5.95
C ALA A 276 -12.26 2.21 -4.75
N SER A 277 -12.16 0.94 -4.34
CA SER A 277 -11.31 0.53 -3.23
C SER A 277 -9.82 0.64 -3.55
N LYS A 278 -9.41 0.34 -4.80
CA LYS A 278 -8.05 0.60 -5.28
C LYS A 278 -7.71 2.09 -5.21
N LEU A 279 -8.59 2.98 -5.65
CA LEU A 279 -8.38 4.43 -5.56
C LEU A 279 -8.16 4.87 -4.09
N VAL A 280 -8.94 4.35 -3.15
CA VAL A 280 -8.76 4.64 -1.72
C VAL A 280 -7.42 4.11 -1.20
N ALA A 281 -7.01 2.90 -1.59
CA ALA A 281 -5.73 2.34 -1.15
C ALA A 281 -4.53 3.21 -1.59
N TYR A 282 -4.56 3.71 -2.83
CA TYR A 282 -3.53 4.64 -3.31
C TYR A 282 -3.63 6.01 -2.63
N ALA A 283 -4.85 6.55 -2.44
CA ALA A 283 -5.03 7.81 -1.72
C ALA A 283 -4.44 7.72 -0.30
N GLN A 284 -4.73 6.66 0.45
CA GLN A 284 -4.17 6.43 1.79
C GLN A 284 -2.64 6.32 1.77
N GLY A 285 -2.06 5.65 0.78
CA GLY A 285 -0.62 5.54 0.64
C GLY A 285 0.05 6.89 0.32
N PHE A 286 -0.54 7.69 -0.56
CA PHE A 286 -0.03 9.03 -0.86
C PHE A 286 -0.20 10.00 0.31
N ASP A 287 -1.29 9.87 1.09
CA ASP A 287 -1.46 10.64 2.33
C ASP A 287 -0.36 10.31 3.34
N GLU A 288 0.01 9.03 3.49
CA GLU A 288 1.13 8.61 4.36
C GLU A 288 2.48 9.12 3.84
N ILE A 289 2.72 9.11 2.53
CA ILE A 289 3.92 9.68 1.92
C ILE A 289 4.03 11.17 2.21
N ASN A 290 2.94 11.93 2.05
CA ASN A 290 2.90 13.35 2.32
C ASN A 290 3.15 13.66 3.80
N ALA A 291 2.54 12.88 4.70
CA ALA A 291 2.75 13.02 6.14
C ALA A 291 4.20 12.72 6.54
N GLY A 292 4.77 11.62 6.06
CA GLY A 292 6.17 11.28 6.32
C GLY A 292 7.15 12.28 5.70
N SER A 293 6.86 12.78 4.48
CA SER A 293 7.65 13.85 3.86
C SER A 293 7.74 15.10 4.74
N LYS A 294 6.61 15.47 5.37
CA LYS A 294 6.53 16.61 6.28
C LYS A 294 7.23 16.33 7.60
N GLU A 295 6.98 15.18 8.21
CA GLU A 295 7.55 14.79 9.51
C GLU A 295 9.09 14.74 9.46
N TYR A 296 9.63 14.10 8.42
CA TYR A 296 11.07 13.90 8.26
C TYR A 296 11.77 15.03 7.45
N GLY A 297 11.03 16.00 6.90
CA GLY A 297 11.58 17.11 6.14
C GLY A 297 12.20 16.71 4.80
N TRP A 298 11.72 15.67 4.15
CA TRP A 298 12.32 15.12 2.94
C TRP A 298 11.97 15.85 1.65
N GLY A 299 10.85 16.59 1.60
CA GLY A 299 10.40 17.30 0.40
C GLY A 299 10.06 16.36 -0.75
N LEU A 300 9.43 15.23 -0.46
CA LEU A 300 9.01 14.25 -1.46
C LEU A 300 8.03 14.86 -2.47
N LYS A 301 8.09 14.38 -3.70
CA LYS A 301 7.23 14.84 -4.79
C LYS A 301 6.31 13.72 -5.23
N PRO A 302 5.03 13.71 -4.82
CA PRO A 302 4.09 12.62 -5.14
C PRO A 302 3.97 12.34 -6.63
N GLN A 303 4.02 13.36 -7.49
CA GLN A 303 3.98 13.20 -8.95
C GLN A 303 5.16 12.41 -9.49
N ASP A 304 6.36 12.60 -8.94
CA ASP A 304 7.55 11.87 -9.36
C ASP A 304 7.43 10.40 -8.95
N LEU A 305 6.89 10.13 -7.74
CA LEU A 305 6.66 8.79 -7.24
C LEU A 305 5.63 8.03 -8.08
N ALA A 306 4.50 8.66 -8.41
CA ALA A 306 3.52 8.07 -9.31
C ALA A 306 4.13 7.77 -10.68
N THR A 307 5.01 8.64 -11.19
CA THR A 307 5.70 8.46 -12.46
C THR A 307 6.60 7.23 -12.47
N ILE A 308 7.41 7.03 -11.44
CA ILE A 308 8.33 5.89 -11.40
C ILE A 308 7.65 4.54 -11.10
N TRP A 309 6.40 4.55 -10.63
CA TRP A 309 5.62 3.34 -10.38
C TRP A 309 4.84 2.85 -11.60
N ARG A 310 4.86 3.58 -12.73
CA ARG A 310 4.17 3.19 -13.97
C ARG A 310 4.72 1.93 -14.64
N GLY A 311 5.98 1.61 -14.40
CA GLY A 311 6.64 0.41 -14.95
C GLY A 311 7.62 -0.22 -13.98
N GLY A 312 7.95 -1.49 -14.19
CA GLY A 312 8.95 -2.21 -13.40
C GLY A 312 8.59 -2.39 -11.92
N CYS A 313 7.33 -2.25 -11.52
CA CYS A 313 6.90 -2.46 -10.14
C CYS A 313 5.61 -3.29 -10.05
N ILE A 314 5.31 -3.79 -8.88
CA ILE A 314 4.15 -4.66 -8.64
C ILE A 314 2.83 -3.89 -8.71
N ILE A 315 2.81 -2.63 -8.30
CA ILE A 315 1.59 -1.80 -8.27
C ILE A 315 1.39 -0.96 -9.54
N ARG A 316 2.10 -1.26 -10.64
CA ARG A 316 1.91 -0.54 -11.89
C ARG A 316 0.47 -0.66 -12.38
N ALA A 317 -0.15 0.48 -12.67
CA ALA A 317 -1.54 0.60 -13.06
C ALA A 317 -1.74 1.82 -13.98
N LYS A 318 -2.72 1.74 -14.87
CA LYS A 318 -3.04 2.80 -15.82
C LYS A 318 -3.34 4.15 -15.15
N PHE A 319 -4.04 4.13 -14.02
CA PHE A 319 -4.43 5.37 -13.33
C PHE A 319 -3.27 6.09 -12.62
N LEU A 320 -2.06 5.51 -12.54
CA LEU A 320 -0.86 6.23 -12.05
C LEU A 320 -0.54 7.48 -12.89
N ASN A 321 -0.85 7.46 -14.19
CA ASN A 321 -0.74 8.66 -15.01
C ASN A 321 -1.66 9.78 -14.49
N ARG A 322 -2.88 9.44 -14.05
CA ARG A 322 -3.83 10.40 -13.48
C ARG A 322 -3.39 10.92 -12.11
N ILE A 323 -2.74 10.07 -11.30
CA ILE A 323 -2.13 10.51 -10.05
C ILE A 323 -1.00 11.50 -10.32
N THR A 324 -0.14 11.23 -11.31
CA THR A 324 0.91 12.17 -11.75
C THR A 324 0.31 13.50 -12.17
N GLU A 325 -0.75 13.49 -12.98
CA GLU A 325 -1.44 14.70 -13.42
C GLU A 325 -2.05 15.48 -12.25
N ALA A 326 -2.71 14.79 -11.32
CA ALA A 326 -3.34 15.39 -10.14
C ALA A 326 -2.32 16.20 -9.31
N TYR A 327 -1.20 15.59 -8.95
CA TYR A 327 -0.15 16.25 -8.16
C TYR A 327 0.70 17.25 -8.96
N ASN A 328 0.75 17.16 -10.28
CA ASN A 328 1.32 18.24 -11.12
C ASN A 328 0.43 19.49 -11.12
N ASN A 329 -0.90 19.29 -11.09
CA ASN A 329 -1.86 20.39 -11.07
C ASN A 329 -1.97 21.03 -9.68
N ASP A 330 -1.90 20.23 -8.61
CA ASP A 330 -1.94 20.68 -7.22
C ASP A 330 -0.98 19.84 -6.36
N PRO A 331 0.29 20.30 -6.18
CA PRO A 331 1.27 19.60 -5.35
C PRO A 331 0.88 19.50 -3.87
N GLU A 332 -0.01 20.35 -3.38
CA GLU A 332 -0.49 20.39 -2.00
C GLU A 332 -1.87 19.76 -1.84
N LEU A 333 -2.32 18.97 -2.83
CA LEU A 333 -3.64 18.31 -2.83
C LEU A 333 -3.84 17.52 -1.53
N PRO A 334 -4.85 17.89 -0.70
CA PRO A 334 -5.01 17.30 0.64
C PRO A 334 -5.38 15.81 0.62
N SER A 335 -6.01 15.35 -0.44
CA SER A 335 -6.30 13.95 -0.70
C SER A 335 -6.51 13.74 -2.19
N LEU A 336 -5.99 12.65 -2.72
CA LEU A 336 -6.17 12.27 -4.12
C LEU A 336 -7.66 12.21 -4.53
N LEU A 337 -8.56 11.88 -3.59
CA LEU A 337 -10.00 11.82 -3.85
C LEU A 337 -10.64 13.18 -4.16
N LEU A 338 -9.94 14.29 -3.90
CA LEU A 338 -10.41 15.65 -4.22
C LEU A 338 -10.03 16.10 -5.63
N ASP A 339 -9.12 15.41 -6.30
CA ASP A 339 -8.79 15.71 -7.69
C ASP A 339 -10.03 15.58 -8.57
N PRO A 340 -10.27 16.51 -9.52
CA PRO A 340 -11.48 16.54 -10.36
C PRO A 340 -11.76 15.25 -11.14
N TYR A 341 -10.69 14.57 -11.62
CA TYR A 341 -10.84 13.30 -12.32
C TYR A 341 -11.35 12.21 -11.39
N PHE A 342 -10.66 11.98 -10.26
CA PHE A 342 -11.02 10.92 -9.31
C PHE A 342 -12.37 11.18 -8.65
N ARG A 343 -12.68 12.44 -8.35
CA ARG A 343 -14.00 12.82 -7.85
C ARG A 343 -15.09 12.50 -8.88
N GLY A 344 -14.88 12.81 -10.15
CA GLY A 344 -15.80 12.49 -11.24
C GLY A 344 -16.04 10.99 -11.37
N GLU A 345 -15.01 10.15 -11.24
CA GLU A 345 -15.14 8.69 -11.22
C GLU A 345 -16.03 8.21 -10.05
N LEU A 346 -15.82 8.74 -8.84
CA LEU A 346 -16.64 8.40 -7.67
C LEU A 346 -18.10 8.84 -7.84
N GLU A 347 -18.36 10.02 -8.40
CA GLU A 347 -19.69 10.56 -8.69
C GLU A 347 -20.42 9.75 -9.77
N ASN A 348 -19.73 9.06 -10.67
CA ASN A 348 -20.28 8.29 -11.77
C ASN A 348 -20.82 6.89 -11.38
N GLY A 349 -21.43 6.78 -10.20
CA GLY A 349 -22.11 5.58 -9.71
C GLY A 349 -21.21 4.50 -9.11
N LEU A 350 -19.92 4.77 -8.89
CA LEU A 350 -19.03 3.82 -8.20
C LEU A 350 -19.51 3.58 -6.77
N ILE A 351 -19.94 4.63 -6.07
CA ILE A 351 -20.36 4.55 -4.66
C ILE A 351 -21.59 3.67 -4.48
N ASP A 352 -22.57 3.76 -5.37
CA ASP A 352 -23.78 2.93 -5.28
C ASP A 352 -23.46 1.45 -5.48
N SER A 353 -22.63 1.13 -6.46
CA SER A 353 -22.15 -0.24 -6.69
C SER A 353 -21.38 -0.77 -5.48
N TRP A 354 -20.49 0.04 -4.93
CA TRP A 354 -19.70 -0.32 -3.75
C TRP A 354 -20.58 -0.63 -2.53
N ARG A 355 -21.59 0.21 -2.27
CA ARG A 355 -22.57 -0.04 -1.19
C ARG A 355 -23.33 -1.34 -1.40
N ARG A 356 -23.80 -1.61 -2.63
CA ARG A 356 -24.50 -2.87 -2.93
C ARG A 356 -23.59 -4.08 -2.67
N VAL A 357 -22.31 -4.01 -3.06
CA VAL A 357 -21.34 -5.10 -2.78
C VAL A 357 -21.18 -5.32 -1.28
N VAL A 358 -20.96 -4.26 -0.50
CA VAL A 358 -20.77 -4.39 0.96
C VAL A 358 -22.01 -4.93 1.65
N ILE A 359 -23.21 -4.45 1.28
CA ILE A 359 -24.48 -4.95 1.80
C ILE A 359 -24.65 -6.44 1.46
N THR A 360 -24.50 -6.80 0.21
CA THR A 360 -24.68 -8.18 -0.29
C THR A 360 -23.69 -9.12 0.39
N ALA A 361 -22.42 -8.78 0.44
CA ALA A 361 -21.38 -9.58 1.08
C ALA A 361 -21.67 -9.83 2.57
N THR A 362 -22.14 -8.80 3.29
CA THR A 362 -22.53 -8.89 4.70
C THR A 362 -23.71 -9.85 4.89
N GLN A 363 -24.73 -9.77 4.03
CA GLN A 363 -25.89 -10.65 4.07
C GLN A 363 -25.55 -12.11 3.73
N LEU A 364 -24.53 -12.30 2.90
CA LEU A 364 -24.02 -13.63 2.54
C LEU A 364 -23.03 -14.19 3.57
N GLY A 365 -22.60 -13.41 4.56
CA GLY A 365 -21.58 -13.79 5.54
C GLY A 365 -20.18 -13.95 4.94
N LEU A 366 -19.90 -13.29 3.81
CA LEU A 366 -18.60 -13.34 3.15
C LEU A 366 -17.68 -12.20 3.66
N PRO A 367 -16.44 -12.52 4.09
CA PRO A 367 -15.52 -11.51 4.62
C PRO A 367 -14.96 -10.60 3.51
N ILE A 368 -15.08 -9.29 3.72
CA ILE A 368 -14.61 -8.27 2.79
C ILE A 368 -13.96 -7.09 3.55
N PRO A 369 -12.93 -7.33 4.37
CA PRO A 369 -12.38 -6.32 5.26
C PRO A 369 -11.90 -5.05 4.53
N VAL A 370 -11.25 -5.16 3.37
CA VAL A 370 -10.75 -3.99 2.64
C VAL A 370 -11.88 -3.25 1.92
N PHE A 371 -12.83 -3.93 1.27
CA PHE A 371 -14.00 -3.26 0.69
C PHE A 371 -14.77 -2.47 1.75
N ALA A 372 -15.03 -3.08 2.90
CA ALA A 372 -15.81 -2.47 3.97
C ALA A 372 -15.09 -1.30 4.64
N SER A 373 -13.80 -1.46 4.99
CA SER A 373 -13.04 -0.40 5.66
C SER A 373 -12.76 0.78 4.74
N SER A 374 -12.49 0.53 3.45
CA SER A 374 -12.28 1.60 2.47
C SER A 374 -13.55 2.41 2.22
N LEU A 375 -14.73 1.76 2.15
CA LEU A 375 -16.01 2.47 2.07
C LEU A 375 -16.29 3.29 3.34
N SER A 376 -16.01 2.73 4.52
CA SER A 376 -16.16 3.44 5.80
C SER A 376 -15.21 4.64 5.90
N TYR A 377 -13.97 4.52 5.42
CA TYR A 377 -13.03 5.63 5.31
C TYR A 377 -13.58 6.75 4.42
N TYR A 378 -14.05 6.41 3.22
CA TYR A 378 -14.68 7.36 2.30
C TYR A 378 -15.86 8.08 2.94
N ASP A 379 -16.76 7.34 3.60
CA ASP A 379 -17.92 7.92 4.30
C ASP A 379 -17.51 8.81 5.46
N SER A 380 -16.45 8.45 6.19
CA SER A 380 -15.93 9.25 7.29
C SER A 380 -15.36 10.59 6.80
N LEU A 381 -14.62 10.59 5.68
CA LEU A 381 -14.07 11.81 5.09
C LEU A 381 -15.14 12.84 4.69
N ARG A 382 -16.30 12.37 4.21
CA ARG A 382 -17.39 13.24 3.73
C ARG A 382 -18.47 13.55 4.76
N SER A 383 -18.36 12.99 5.96
CA SER A 383 -19.38 13.19 6.99
C SER A 383 -19.25 14.55 7.66
N ASP A 384 -20.37 15.29 7.78
CA ASP A 384 -20.42 16.58 8.47
C ASP A 384 -20.04 16.46 9.95
N ARG A 385 -20.38 15.34 10.58
CA ARG A 385 -20.03 15.04 11.97
C ARG A 385 -19.71 13.56 12.15
N LEU A 386 -18.63 13.29 12.86
CA LEU A 386 -18.23 11.95 13.26
C LEU A 386 -18.65 11.66 14.72
N PRO A 387 -18.76 10.39 15.13
CA PRO A 387 -19.04 10.00 16.51
C PRO A 387 -17.93 10.42 17.49
N ALA A 388 -16.81 10.93 17.01
CA ALA A 388 -15.69 11.43 17.77
C ALA A 388 -16.09 12.52 18.80
N ALA A 389 -17.15 13.28 18.55
CA ALA A 389 -17.67 14.25 19.52
C ALA A 389 -18.13 13.59 20.84
N LEU A 390 -18.78 12.42 20.76
CA LEU A 390 -19.14 11.65 21.96
C LEU A 390 -17.91 11.11 22.67
N ILE A 391 -16.93 10.59 21.92
CA ILE A 391 -15.66 10.08 22.47
C ILE A 391 -14.94 11.21 23.21
N GLN A 392 -14.86 12.41 22.63
CA GLN A 392 -14.22 13.56 23.27
C GLN A 392 -14.98 14.01 24.51
N GLY A 393 -16.32 13.97 24.51
CA GLY A 393 -17.11 14.23 25.71
C GLY A 393 -16.89 13.20 26.82
N GLN A 394 -16.77 11.92 26.46
CA GLN A 394 -16.39 10.87 27.45
C GLN A 394 -14.99 11.10 28.02
N ARG A 395 -14.01 11.47 27.21
CA ARG A 395 -12.66 11.78 27.64
C ARG A 395 -12.65 12.99 28.59
N ASP A 396 -13.44 14.00 28.32
CA ASP A 396 -13.60 15.13 29.22
C ASP A 396 -14.25 14.73 30.54
N PHE A 397 -15.26 13.85 30.50
CA PHE A 397 -15.94 13.36 31.68
C PHE A 397 -15.01 12.62 32.64
N PHE A 398 -14.23 11.64 32.15
CA PHE A 398 -13.41 10.81 33.04
C PHE A 398 -12.02 11.37 33.33
N GLY A 399 -11.51 12.30 32.55
CA GLY A 399 -10.11 12.72 32.63
C GLY A 399 -9.87 14.22 32.43
N ALA A 400 -10.89 15.06 32.36
CA ALA A 400 -10.77 16.48 32.07
C ALA A 400 -9.89 16.79 30.83
N HIS A 401 -10.04 15.94 29.77
CA HIS A 401 -9.24 16.06 28.56
C HIS A 401 -9.64 17.21 27.67
N THR A 402 -10.58 18.04 28.11
CA THR A 402 -11.09 19.22 27.42
C THR A 402 -11.76 18.92 26.09
N TYR A 403 -12.42 19.90 25.52
CA TYR A 403 -13.00 19.82 24.17
C TYR A 403 -12.98 21.19 23.48
N LYS A 404 -13.11 21.17 22.17
CA LYS A 404 -13.39 22.35 21.34
C LYS A 404 -14.87 22.42 21.04
N ARG A 405 -15.44 23.61 20.99
CA ARG A 405 -16.83 23.83 20.59
C ARG A 405 -16.92 24.17 19.10
N VAL A 406 -18.08 23.91 18.48
CA VAL A 406 -18.34 24.24 17.07
C VAL A 406 -18.83 25.67 16.87
N ASP A 407 -19.29 26.32 17.95
CA ASP A 407 -19.96 27.62 17.94
C ASP A 407 -19.13 28.76 18.55
N MET A 408 -17.99 28.45 19.15
CA MET A 408 -17.05 29.43 19.64
C MET A 408 -15.61 28.89 19.75
N GLU A 409 -14.63 29.77 19.66
CA GLU A 409 -13.22 29.45 19.85
C GLU A 409 -12.89 29.26 21.34
N GLY A 410 -11.88 28.44 21.62
CA GLY A 410 -11.41 28.17 22.97
C GLY A 410 -11.21 26.68 23.24
N THR A 411 -10.76 26.39 24.46
CA THR A 411 -10.63 25.03 24.98
C THR A 411 -11.48 24.95 26.26
N PHE A 412 -12.36 23.98 26.35
CA PHE A 412 -13.39 23.91 27.37
C PHE A 412 -13.31 22.62 28.16
N HIS A 413 -13.77 22.67 29.40
CA HIS A 413 -13.99 21.51 30.28
C HIS A 413 -15.30 21.69 31.04
N THR A 414 -16.06 20.63 31.20
CA THR A 414 -17.26 20.63 32.03
C THR A 414 -16.96 20.04 33.41
N THR A 415 -17.33 20.71 34.50
CA THR A 415 -17.16 20.22 35.90
C THR A 415 -18.19 19.12 36.20
N TRP A 416 -17.94 17.91 35.69
CA TRP A 416 -18.91 16.81 35.70
C TRP A 416 -19.38 16.36 37.10
N SER A 417 -18.50 16.46 38.10
CA SER A 417 -18.80 16.08 39.51
C SER A 417 -19.38 17.20 40.36
N GLY A 418 -19.56 18.41 39.78
CA GLY A 418 -20.09 19.60 40.45
C GLY A 418 -21.38 20.09 39.82
N GLU A 419 -21.51 21.41 39.70
CA GLU A 419 -22.68 22.10 39.13
C GLU A 419 -22.77 21.97 37.59
N ARG A 420 -21.85 21.22 36.98
CA ARG A 420 -21.68 21.02 35.53
C ARG A 420 -21.45 22.33 34.77
N GLU A 421 -20.72 23.23 35.40
CA GLU A 421 -20.28 24.47 34.74
C GLU A 421 -19.21 24.22 33.72
N GLU A 422 -19.26 24.99 32.66
CA GLU A 422 -18.20 24.99 31.65
C GLU A 422 -17.09 25.95 32.04
N ILE A 423 -15.86 25.48 32.06
CA ILE A 423 -14.62 26.23 32.30
C ILE A 423 -13.90 26.42 30.98
N THR A 424 -13.45 27.64 30.69
CA THR A 424 -12.63 27.96 29.53
C THR A 424 -11.15 28.09 29.93
N TYR A 425 -10.26 27.52 29.10
CA TYR A 425 -8.79 27.56 29.26
C TYR A 425 -8.17 28.46 28.21
#